data_a8e30241c8f05979fd7bbeffc88de328
#
_entry.id   a8e30241c8f05979fd7bbeffc88de328
#
_cell.length_a   1.000
_cell.length_b   1.000
_cell.length_c   1.000
_cell.angle_alpha   90.00
_cell.angle_beta   90.00
_cell.angle_gamma   90.00
#
_symmetry.space_group_name_H-M   'P 1'
#
loop_
_entity.id
_entity.type
_entity.pdbx_description
1 polymer ?
#
loop_
_entity_poly.entity_id
_entity_poly.type
_entity_poly.pdbx_seq_one_letter_code
_entity_poly.pdbx_strand_id
1 'polypeptide(L)'
;MKNKKNYFIKWAFCLLLAGLLSFCLSDSFAGSSEVQAATSNSANKRFTGWKISGGKKYYYKNGKKLTDLHKIGKYYYCFDSNGVMMTGWNRIHNRFRYFGKQTGRMRISQTVNGRKINSKGVWTPVVVLDPGHSAVVASGYEPLGPGSSELKEKDTSGTEGVATHVEEYKLTLDIGLQLRTLLQKRGFKVVMTRTNSNVALSCIDRANVANKAKADAYIRLHVNGSDSPYDNGAMTLCTTRNNPYTTSLYRKNKALSEAVLDSYVAFTGCRKEYIWETDTMTGNNWSKVPTTLIEMGYMSSPTEDYRMQQPSYQKKMVWGIAAGIEKYLTDF
;
A
#
# COMPACT_ATOMS: atom_id res chain seq x y z
N MET A 1 19.10 -21.72 40.28
CA MET A 1 19.22 -23.08 39.67
C MET A 1 18.49 -23.11 38.34
N LYS A 2 19.24 -23.37 37.24
CA LYS A 2 18.87 -24.05 35.94
C LYS A 2 17.60 -23.57 35.24
N ASN A 3 17.53 -23.21 33.94
CA ASN A 3 18.37 -23.58 32.78
C ASN A 3 18.08 -22.60 31.62
N LYS A 4 19.14 -22.14 30.98
CA LYS A 4 19.14 -21.49 29.68
C LYS A 4 18.94 -22.55 28.58
N LYS A 5 18.11 -22.30 27.56
CA LYS A 5 18.21 -23.00 26.27
C LYS A 5 18.36 -21.97 25.14
N ASN A 6 19.57 -21.90 24.62
CA ASN A 6 19.95 -21.24 23.39
C ASN A 6 19.48 -22.09 22.19
N TYR A 7 18.89 -21.47 21.18
CA TYR A 7 18.79 -22.04 19.85
C TYR A 7 19.65 -21.24 18.88
N PHE A 8 20.77 -21.84 18.49
CA PHE A 8 21.61 -21.43 17.38
C PHE A 8 20.96 -21.86 16.06
N ILE A 9 20.81 -20.94 15.11
CA ILE A 9 20.48 -21.25 13.72
C ILE A 9 21.81 -21.35 12.96
N LYS A 10 22.10 -22.54 12.45
CA LYS A 10 23.26 -22.84 11.59
C LYS A 10 22.98 -22.42 10.17
N TRP A 11 23.88 -21.61 9.63
CA TRP A 11 24.07 -21.41 8.20
C TRP A 11 24.90 -22.58 7.65
N ALA A 12 24.45 -23.20 6.57
CA ALA A 12 25.26 -24.18 5.82
C ALA A 12 25.54 -23.62 4.42
N PHE A 13 26.80 -23.26 4.23
CA PHE A 13 27.44 -23.11 2.93
C PHE A 13 27.72 -24.51 2.34
N CYS A 14 27.44 -24.75 1.06
CA CYS A 14 28.01 -25.84 0.30
C CYS A 14 28.76 -25.30 -0.90
N LEU A 15 30.06 -25.44 -0.81
CA LEU A 15 31.05 -25.26 -1.89
C LEU A 15 31.19 -26.54 -2.72
N LEU A 16 31.49 -26.34 -3.99
CA LEU A 16 31.94 -27.24 -5.04
C LEU A 16 32.98 -28.26 -4.60
N LEU A 17 32.96 -29.43 -5.28
CA LEU A 17 34.20 -30.12 -5.71
C LEU A 17 33.96 -30.98 -6.97
N ALA A 18 34.84 -30.79 -7.93
CA ALA A 18 34.99 -31.54 -9.19
C ALA A 18 35.88 -32.78 -8.98
N GLY A 19 35.77 -33.76 -9.85
CA GLY A 19 36.73 -34.88 -9.94
C GLY A 19 36.23 -35.99 -10.84
N LEU A 20 36.59 -36.03 -12.03
CA LEU A 20 37.63 -36.79 -12.78
C LEU A 20 37.35 -38.30 -13.02
N LEU A 21 37.17 -38.61 -14.30
CA LEU A 21 37.68 -39.70 -15.14
C LEU A 21 37.69 -41.16 -14.65
N SER A 22 37.08 -42.01 -15.48
CA SER A 22 37.76 -43.25 -15.91
C SER A 22 37.31 -43.77 -17.27
N PHE A 23 38.27 -44.07 -18.10
CA PHE A 23 38.25 -44.71 -19.42
C PHE A 23 37.92 -46.20 -19.30
N CYS A 24 37.19 -46.76 -20.28
CA CYS A 24 37.47 -48.09 -20.81
C CYS A 24 37.04 -48.18 -22.28
N LEU A 25 37.99 -48.60 -23.07
CA LEU A 25 37.94 -48.94 -24.50
C LEU A 25 37.42 -50.38 -24.74
N SER A 26 36.80 -50.56 -25.89
CA SER A 26 36.97 -51.67 -26.90
C SER A 26 35.59 -52.02 -27.49
N ASP A 27 35.31 -52.33 -28.73
CA ASP A 27 36.03 -52.62 -29.93
C ASP A 27 35.10 -52.54 -31.13
N SER A 28 35.61 -52.37 -32.23
CA SER A 28 35.17 -52.29 -33.60
C SER A 28 34.05 -53.24 -34.06
N PHE A 29 33.11 -52.73 -34.89
CA PHE A 29 32.72 -53.44 -36.11
C PHE A 29 32.37 -52.44 -37.23
N ALA A 30 33.01 -52.60 -38.36
CA ALA A 30 32.76 -51.81 -39.57
C ALA A 30 31.49 -52.21 -40.26
N GLY A 31 30.78 -51.24 -40.76
CA GLY A 31 29.65 -51.38 -41.67
C GLY A 31 29.43 -50.04 -42.38
N SER A 32 30.00 -49.90 -43.55
CA SER A 32 29.84 -48.75 -44.43
C SER A 32 28.40 -48.69 -45.01
N SER A 33 27.67 -47.65 -44.66
CA SER A 33 26.60 -47.16 -45.52
C SER A 33 26.60 -45.63 -45.45
N GLU A 34 26.96 -45.04 -46.58
CA GLU A 34 26.81 -43.59 -46.83
C GLU A 34 25.38 -43.19 -46.62
N VAL A 35 25.12 -42.54 -45.50
CA VAL A 35 23.90 -41.76 -45.29
C VAL A 35 24.26 -40.32 -45.64
N GLN A 36 23.81 -39.86 -46.81
CA GLN A 36 23.79 -38.46 -47.19
C GLN A 36 23.24 -37.65 -46.02
N ALA A 37 24.08 -36.82 -45.46
CA ALA A 37 23.65 -35.80 -44.47
C ALA A 37 22.76 -34.81 -45.17
N ALA A 38 21.45 -35.03 -45.09
CA ALA A 38 20.48 -33.97 -45.35
C ALA A 38 20.75 -32.88 -44.33
N THR A 39 21.40 -31.81 -44.75
CA THR A 39 21.51 -30.57 -44.03
C THR A 39 20.11 -30.00 -43.79
N SER A 40 19.45 -30.43 -42.71
CA SER A 40 18.24 -29.78 -42.23
C SER A 40 18.66 -28.43 -41.66
N ASN A 41 18.60 -27.38 -42.48
CA ASN A 41 18.55 -26.01 -42.04
C ASN A 41 17.22 -25.80 -41.31
N SER A 42 17.00 -26.46 -40.18
CA SER A 42 16.01 -26.07 -39.21
C SER A 42 16.57 -24.87 -38.44
N ALA A 43 16.41 -23.67 -39.00
CA ALA A 43 16.57 -22.45 -38.22
C ALA A 43 15.83 -22.68 -36.93
N ASN A 44 16.52 -22.71 -35.79
CA ASN A 44 15.96 -22.90 -34.44
C ASN A 44 14.88 -21.85 -34.20
N LYS A 45 13.65 -22.16 -34.60
CA LYS A 45 12.49 -21.26 -34.46
C LYS A 45 12.20 -21.13 -32.97
N ARG A 46 12.76 -20.09 -32.36
CA ARG A 46 12.62 -19.83 -30.92
C ARG A 46 11.13 -19.77 -30.57
N PHE A 47 10.72 -20.50 -29.57
CA PHE A 47 9.31 -20.63 -29.15
C PHE A 47 8.67 -19.26 -28.92
N THR A 48 7.48 -19.04 -29.48
CA THR A 48 6.60 -17.91 -29.21
C THR A 48 5.21 -18.46 -28.87
N GLY A 49 4.71 -18.13 -27.66
CA GLY A 49 3.43 -18.63 -27.21
C GLY A 49 3.28 -18.67 -25.68
N TRP A 50 2.13 -19.15 -25.24
CA TRP A 50 1.82 -19.34 -23.83
C TRP A 50 2.48 -20.61 -23.29
N LYS A 51 2.99 -20.54 -22.06
CA LYS A 51 3.50 -21.68 -21.31
C LYS A 51 3.01 -21.63 -19.86
N ILE A 52 2.60 -22.78 -19.32
CA ILE A 52 2.27 -22.96 -17.90
C ILE A 52 3.40 -23.79 -17.28
N SER A 53 3.93 -23.32 -16.16
CA SER A 53 4.96 -24.02 -15.39
C SER A 53 4.78 -23.70 -13.91
N GLY A 54 4.73 -24.74 -13.06
CA GLY A 54 4.49 -24.55 -11.62
C GLY A 54 3.21 -23.79 -11.28
N GLY A 55 2.10 -24.02 -12.02
CA GLY A 55 0.84 -23.31 -11.84
C GLY A 55 0.83 -21.84 -12.30
N LYS A 56 1.96 -21.31 -12.76
CA LYS A 56 2.13 -19.93 -13.24
C LYS A 56 2.07 -19.88 -14.76
N LYS A 57 1.47 -18.80 -15.32
CA LYS A 57 1.36 -18.57 -16.77
C LYS A 57 2.43 -17.58 -17.22
N TYR A 58 3.04 -17.89 -18.36
CA TYR A 58 4.08 -17.08 -19.00
C TYR A 58 3.76 -16.94 -20.48
N TYR A 59 4.22 -15.86 -21.09
CA TYR A 59 4.24 -15.73 -22.55
C TYR A 59 5.67 -15.53 -23.04
N TYR A 60 6.06 -16.32 -24.01
CA TYR A 60 7.37 -16.24 -24.66
C TYR A 60 7.25 -15.56 -26.00
N LYS A 61 8.21 -14.72 -26.34
CA LYS A 61 8.40 -14.17 -27.68
C LYS A 61 9.86 -14.45 -28.10
N ASN A 62 10.01 -15.22 -29.17
CA ASN A 62 11.34 -15.64 -29.65
C ASN A 62 12.20 -16.25 -28.54
N GLY A 63 11.65 -17.18 -27.76
CA GLY A 63 12.34 -17.90 -26.69
C GLY A 63 12.56 -17.11 -25.39
N LYS A 64 12.20 -15.82 -25.33
CA LYS A 64 12.32 -14.97 -24.14
C LYS A 64 10.97 -14.75 -23.47
N LYS A 65 10.90 -14.84 -22.14
CA LYS A 65 9.72 -14.47 -21.36
C LYS A 65 9.43 -12.99 -21.52
N LEU A 66 8.16 -12.64 -21.73
CA LEU A 66 7.74 -11.25 -21.64
C LEU A 66 7.65 -10.82 -20.16
N THR A 67 8.01 -9.58 -19.88
CA THR A 67 7.81 -8.85 -18.62
C THR A 67 7.09 -7.55 -18.95
N ASP A 68 6.37 -6.96 -17.95
CA ASP A 68 5.63 -5.71 -18.14
C ASP A 68 4.37 -5.84 -19.04
N LEU A 69 3.82 -4.73 -19.52
CA LEU A 69 2.55 -4.64 -20.24
C LEU A 69 2.73 -4.90 -21.74
N HIS A 70 2.07 -5.93 -22.25
CA HIS A 70 2.13 -6.31 -23.67
C HIS A 70 0.75 -6.54 -24.28
N LYS A 71 0.62 -6.18 -25.55
CA LYS A 71 -0.53 -6.60 -26.39
C LYS A 71 -0.22 -7.95 -27.05
N ILE A 72 -1.06 -8.94 -26.75
CA ILE A 72 -0.98 -10.29 -27.35
C ILE A 72 -2.32 -10.57 -28.03
N GLY A 73 -2.29 -10.67 -29.36
CA GLY A 73 -3.52 -10.67 -30.15
C GLY A 73 -4.30 -9.37 -29.93
N LYS A 74 -5.58 -9.47 -29.62
CA LYS A 74 -6.46 -8.31 -29.39
C LYS A 74 -6.50 -7.81 -27.94
N TYR A 75 -5.80 -8.48 -27.00
CA TYR A 75 -5.86 -8.17 -25.56
C TYR A 75 -4.52 -7.70 -25.01
N TYR A 76 -4.56 -6.90 -23.95
CA TYR A 76 -3.38 -6.54 -23.15
C TYR A 76 -3.25 -7.48 -21.95
N TYR A 77 -2.00 -7.84 -21.63
CA TYR A 77 -1.59 -8.65 -20.49
C TYR A 77 -0.39 -7.97 -19.82
N CYS A 78 -0.22 -8.20 -18.53
CA CYS A 78 0.95 -7.76 -17.81
C CYS A 78 1.67 -8.94 -17.16
N PHE A 79 3.00 -8.85 -17.10
CA PHE A 79 3.86 -9.87 -16.51
C PHE A 79 4.80 -9.18 -15.51
N ASP A 80 5.04 -9.84 -14.38
CA ASP A 80 6.00 -9.35 -13.39
C ASP A 80 7.46 -9.45 -13.90
N SER A 81 8.43 -9.05 -13.07
CA SER A 81 9.86 -9.12 -13.40
C SER A 81 10.38 -10.54 -13.66
N ASN A 82 9.69 -11.57 -13.19
CA ASN A 82 9.99 -12.98 -13.43
C ASN A 82 9.25 -13.54 -14.65
N GLY A 83 8.45 -12.70 -15.33
CA GLY A 83 7.62 -13.05 -16.48
C GLY A 83 6.33 -13.77 -16.11
N VAL A 84 5.90 -13.78 -14.85
CA VAL A 84 4.63 -14.38 -14.42
C VAL A 84 3.47 -13.47 -14.78
N MET A 85 2.43 -14.01 -15.44
CA MET A 85 1.24 -13.26 -15.80
C MET A 85 0.52 -12.73 -14.55
N MET A 86 0.34 -11.42 -14.48
CA MET A 86 -0.34 -10.72 -13.40
C MET A 86 -1.86 -10.76 -13.55
N THR A 87 -2.57 -10.79 -12.43
CA THR A 87 -4.04 -10.75 -12.36
C THR A 87 -4.51 -9.81 -11.25
N GLY A 88 -5.81 -9.45 -11.24
CA GLY A 88 -6.35 -8.52 -10.24
C GLY A 88 -5.99 -7.06 -10.52
N TRP A 89 -6.11 -6.23 -9.48
CA TRP A 89 -5.69 -4.83 -9.53
C TRP A 89 -4.18 -4.71 -9.39
N ASN A 90 -3.57 -3.92 -10.26
CA ASN A 90 -2.13 -3.66 -10.23
C ASN A 90 -1.86 -2.21 -10.66
N ARG A 91 -0.84 -1.59 -10.07
CA ARG A 91 -0.34 -0.29 -10.51
C ARG A 91 0.82 -0.50 -11.49
N ILE A 92 0.55 -0.23 -12.76
CA ILE A 92 1.50 -0.39 -13.87
C ILE A 92 1.77 1.00 -14.48
N HIS A 93 3.02 1.42 -14.54
CA HIS A 93 3.45 2.73 -15.05
C HIS A 93 2.64 3.88 -14.42
N ASN A 94 2.51 3.87 -13.09
CA ASN A 94 1.73 4.84 -12.32
C ASN A 94 0.24 4.93 -12.75
N ARG A 95 -0.36 3.81 -13.18
CA ARG A 95 -1.78 3.70 -13.54
C ARG A 95 -2.36 2.43 -12.95
N PHE A 96 -3.50 2.54 -12.30
CA PHE A 96 -4.21 1.36 -11.78
C PHE A 96 -4.97 0.68 -12.90
N ARG A 97 -4.70 -0.61 -13.09
CA ARG A 97 -5.27 -1.47 -14.12
C ARG A 97 -5.77 -2.76 -13.51
N TYR A 98 -6.81 -3.31 -14.09
CA TYR A 98 -7.34 -4.61 -13.67
C TYR A 98 -7.11 -5.66 -14.76
N PHE A 99 -6.55 -6.78 -14.35
CA PHE A 99 -6.36 -7.96 -15.17
C PHE A 99 -7.26 -9.09 -14.68
N GLY A 100 -8.08 -9.66 -15.55
CA GLY A 100 -9.06 -10.68 -15.19
C GLY A 100 -8.42 -11.85 -14.45
N LYS A 101 -8.96 -12.25 -13.29
CA LYS A 101 -8.37 -13.28 -12.41
C LYS A 101 -8.10 -14.60 -13.12
N GLN A 102 -9.01 -15.04 -14.01
CA GLN A 102 -8.87 -16.30 -14.75
C GLN A 102 -8.10 -16.14 -16.06
N THR A 103 -8.27 -15.01 -16.74
CA THR A 103 -7.78 -14.83 -18.12
C THR A 103 -6.50 -14.03 -18.22
N GLY A 104 -6.15 -13.21 -17.23
CA GLY A 104 -5.07 -12.23 -17.29
C GLY A 104 -5.32 -11.05 -18.25
N ARG A 105 -6.48 -11.00 -18.93
CA ARG A 105 -6.80 -9.93 -19.90
C ARG A 105 -7.09 -8.62 -19.19
N MET A 106 -6.44 -7.54 -19.61
CA MET A 106 -6.74 -6.20 -19.10
C MET A 106 -8.20 -5.83 -19.38
N ARG A 107 -8.87 -5.29 -18.39
CA ARG A 107 -10.24 -4.77 -18.52
C ARG A 107 -10.23 -3.32 -18.99
N ILE A 108 -11.15 -2.96 -19.86
CA ILE A 108 -11.31 -1.61 -20.44
C ILE A 108 -12.79 -1.25 -20.51
N SER A 109 -13.14 0.02 -20.35
CA SER A 109 -14.51 0.55 -20.51
C SER A 109 -15.56 -0.22 -19.69
N GLN A 110 -15.25 -0.61 -18.47
CA GLN A 110 -16.17 -1.36 -17.60
C GLN A 110 -15.95 -1.04 -16.12
N THR A 111 -16.87 -1.50 -15.29
CA THR A 111 -16.78 -1.39 -13.83
C THR A 111 -16.39 -2.73 -13.23
N VAL A 112 -15.42 -2.74 -12.34
CA VAL A 112 -14.97 -3.90 -11.57
C VAL A 112 -14.99 -3.58 -10.08
N ASN A 113 -15.80 -4.29 -9.31
CA ASN A 113 -15.97 -4.05 -7.86
C ASN A 113 -16.28 -2.57 -7.53
N GLY A 114 -17.19 -1.95 -8.29
CA GLY A 114 -17.56 -0.53 -8.12
C GLY A 114 -16.57 0.48 -8.71
N ARG A 115 -15.40 0.06 -9.17
CA ARG A 115 -14.33 0.92 -9.71
C ARG A 115 -14.45 1.04 -11.22
N LYS A 116 -14.68 2.27 -11.72
CA LYS A 116 -14.89 2.55 -13.15
C LYS A 116 -13.56 2.62 -13.90
N ILE A 117 -13.35 1.70 -14.82
CA ILE A 117 -12.19 1.64 -15.72
C ILE A 117 -12.53 2.35 -17.04
N ASN A 118 -11.68 3.28 -17.46
CA ASN A 118 -11.86 4.03 -18.71
C ASN A 118 -11.46 3.23 -19.95
N SER A 119 -11.59 3.85 -21.16
CA SER A 119 -11.24 3.23 -22.43
C SER A 119 -9.74 2.92 -22.61
N LYS A 120 -8.88 3.51 -21.78
CA LYS A 120 -7.43 3.22 -21.73
C LYS A 120 -7.08 2.12 -20.72
N GLY A 121 -8.08 1.46 -20.12
CA GLY A 121 -7.90 0.43 -19.11
C GLY A 121 -7.39 0.96 -17.76
N VAL A 122 -7.68 2.22 -17.42
CA VAL A 122 -7.19 2.88 -16.21
C VAL A 122 -8.35 3.20 -15.28
N TRP A 123 -8.18 2.88 -14.01
CA TRP A 123 -8.94 3.44 -12.91
C TRP A 123 -8.06 4.46 -12.18
N THR A 124 -8.64 5.60 -11.81
CA THR A 124 -7.96 6.65 -11.05
C THR A 124 -8.57 6.69 -9.65
N PRO A 125 -7.91 6.12 -8.63
CA PRO A 125 -8.42 6.16 -7.26
C PRO A 125 -8.48 7.59 -6.73
N VAL A 126 -9.49 7.87 -5.92
CA VAL A 126 -9.64 9.14 -5.20
C VAL A 126 -9.23 8.92 -3.75
N VAL A 127 -8.20 9.63 -3.29
CA VAL A 127 -7.75 9.64 -1.89
C VAL A 127 -8.00 11.01 -1.30
N VAL A 128 -8.62 11.04 -0.13
CA VAL A 128 -8.72 12.27 0.67
C VAL A 128 -7.71 12.20 1.79
N LEU A 129 -6.91 13.25 1.93
CA LEU A 129 -5.97 13.46 3.01
C LEU A 129 -6.51 14.54 3.94
N ASP A 130 -6.55 14.23 5.21
CA ASP A 130 -7.02 15.10 6.27
C ASP A 130 -5.89 15.37 7.27
N PRO A 131 -5.08 16.41 7.03
CA PRO A 131 -4.13 16.87 8.06
C PRO A 131 -4.92 17.33 9.29
N GLY A 132 -4.71 16.64 10.42
CA GLY A 132 -5.40 16.92 11.68
C GLY A 132 -5.18 18.35 12.18
N HIS A 133 -6.16 18.86 12.90
CA HIS A 133 -6.14 20.18 13.54
C HIS A 133 -5.91 21.38 12.58
N SER A 134 -5.80 22.57 13.13
CA SER A 134 -5.48 23.80 12.41
C SER A 134 -5.08 24.89 13.42
N ALA A 135 -4.42 25.95 12.95
CA ALA A 135 -4.13 27.13 13.80
C ALA A 135 -5.40 27.86 14.26
N VAL A 136 -6.48 27.72 13.49
CA VAL A 136 -7.80 28.26 13.84
C VAL A 136 -8.71 27.09 14.19
N VAL A 137 -8.99 26.91 15.48
CA VAL A 137 -9.83 25.83 16.00
C VAL A 137 -11.31 26.17 15.74
N ALA A 138 -12.06 25.23 15.16
CA ALA A 138 -13.49 25.33 15.02
C ALA A 138 -14.15 25.16 16.41
N SER A 139 -14.71 26.25 16.94
CA SER A 139 -15.31 26.28 18.28
C SER A 139 -16.70 25.66 18.34
N GLY A 140 -17.10 25.19 19.55
CA GLY A 140 -18.40 24.61 19.83
C GLY A 140 -18.43 23.10 19.67
N TYR A 141 -19.62 22.54 19.71
CA TYR A 141 -19.86 21.10 19.72
C TYR A 141 -20.61 20.63 18.49
N GLU A 142 -20.45 19.36 18.16
CA GLU A 142 -21.16 18.69 17.07
C GLU A 142 -21.53 17.26 17.49
N PRO A 143 -22.56 16.64 16.89
CA PRO A 143 -22.94 15.26 17.21
C PRO A 143 -21.82 14.26 16.90
N LEU A 144 -21.57 13.33 17.83
CA LEU A 144 -20.57 12.26 17.69
C LEU A 144 -20.74 11.43 16.41
N GLY A 145 -22.01 11.25 15.98
CA GLY A 145 -22.35 10.55 14.73
C GLY A 145 -23.75 10.94 14.27
N PRO A 146 -24.16 10.55 13.06
CA PRO A 146 -25.49 10.88 12.52
C PRO A 146 -26.62 10.42 13.44
N GLY A 147 -27.39 11.37 13.98
CA GLY A 147 -28.49 11.11 14.90
C GLY A 147 -28.08 10.91 16.37
N SER A 148 -26.81 11.09 16.72
CA SER A 148 -26.34 11.02 18.09
C SER A 148 -26.79 12.24 18.91
N SER A 149 -27.20 11.99 20.16
CA SER A 149 -27.40 13.03 21.18
C SER A 149 -26.09 13.35 21.92
N GLU A 150 -25.07 12.47 21.84
CA GLU A 150 -23.75 12.75 22.38
C GLU A 150 -23.04 13.80 21.53
N LEU A 151 -22.52 14.83 22.19
CA LEU A 151 -21.82 15.94 21.55
C LEU A 151 -20.31 15.84 21.85
N LYS A 152 -19.50 16.15 20.84
CA LYS A 152 -18.04 16.28 20.94
C LYS A 152 -17.63 17.68 20.47
N GLU A 153 -16.48 18.15 20.92
CA GLU A 153 -15.87 19.35 20.37
C GLU A 153 -15.68 19.21 18.87
N LYS A 154 -15.94 20.29 18.14
CA LYS A 154 -15.78 20.32 16.68
C LYS A 154 -14.35 20.09 16.23
N ASP A 155 -13.39 20.64 16.94
CA ASP A 155 -11.96 20.48 16.73
C ASP A 155 -11.22 20.82 18.03
N THR A 156 -9.94 20.48 18.09
CA THR A 156 -9.02 20.87 19.19
C THR A 156 -7.74 21.46 18.58
N SER A 157 -6.90 22.08 19.40
CA SER A 157 -5.61 22.60 18.95
C SER A 157 -4.63 21.49 18.52
N GLY A 158 -4.89 20.26 18.95
CA GLY A 158 -3.93 19.14 18.84
C GLY A 158 -2.85 19.23 19.90
N THR A 159 -1.81 18.45 19.71
CA THR A 159 -0.62 18.40 20.58
C THR A 159 0.49 19.34 20.10
N GLU A 160 1.54 19.46 20.90
CA GLU A 160 2.77 20.19 20.58
C GLU A 160 3.98 19.31 20.94
N GLY A 161 5.01 19.35 20.13
CA GLY A 161 6.25 18.63 20.36
C GLY A 161 6.99 19.13 21.60
N VAL A 162 7.23 18.24 22.56
CA VAL A 162 7.86 18.59 23.85
C VAL A 162 9.31 19.03 23.71
N ALA A 163 10.01 18.67 22.63
CA ALA A 163 11.40 19.00 22.37
C ALA A 163 11.56 20.06 21.29
N THR A 164 10.66 20.09 20.30
CA THR A 164 10.81 20.97 19.13
C THR A 164 9.86 22.15 19.15
N HIS A 165 8.83 22.12 20.00
CA HIS A 165 7.77 23.13 20.06
C HIS A 165 7.05 23.32 18.70
N VAL A 166 7.03 22.29 17.88
CA VAL A 166 6.25 22.25 16.63
C VAL A 166 4.86 21.75 16.95
N GLU A 167 3.84 22.53 16.62
CA GLU A 167 2.45 22.13 16.82
C GLU A 167 2.05 21.03 15.83
N GLU A 168 1.22 20.10 16.28
CA GLU A 168 0.73 18.95 15.51
C GLU A 168 0.17 19.37 14.15
N TYR A 169 -0.63 20.43 14.11
CA TYR A 169 -1.25 20.89 12.86
C TYR A 169 -0.22 21.31 11.78
N LYS A 170 0.99 21.73 12.17
CA LYS A 170 2.08 22.05 11.23
C LYS A 170 2.65 20.77 10.65
N LEU A 171 3.03 19.83 11.51
CA LEU A 171 3.62 18.55 11.07
C LEU A 171 2.64 17.75 10.20
N THR A 172 1.38 17.64 10.61
CA THR A 172 0.36 16.91 9.83
C THR A 172 0.11 17.55 8.46
N LEU A 173 0.16 18.88 8.35
CA LEU A 173 0.06 19.58 7.08
C LEU A 173 1.26 19.30 6.18
N ASP A 174 2.48 19.38 6.71
CA ASP A 174 3.71 19.13 5.95
C ASP A 174 3.75 17.71 5.41
N ILE A 175 3.44 16.72 6.23
CA ILE A 175 3.33 15.32 5.81
C ILE A 175 2.21 15.16 4.77
N GLY A 176 1.05 15.79 4.98
CA GLY A 176 -0.08 15.75 4.04
C GLY A 176 0.27 16.32 2.66
N LEU A 177 0.98 17.44 2.59
CA LEU A 177 1.40 18.07 1.33
C LEU A 177 2.45 17.23 0.58
N GLN A 178 3.40 16.64 1.29
CA GLN A 178 4.38 15.73 0.71
C GLN A 178 3.69 14.46 0.19
N LEU A 179 2.77 13.89 0.98
CA LEU A 179 1.99 12.69 0.63
C LEU A 179 1.11 12.95 -0.59
N ARG A 180 0.41 14.09 -0.66
CA ARG A 180 -0.33 14.53 -1.84
C ARG A 180 0.53 14.48 -3.09
N THR A 181 1.71 15.10 -3.02
CA THR A 181 2.65 15.18 -4.15
C THR A 181 3.08 13.78 -4.62
N LEU A 182 3.40 12.89 -3.68
CA LEU A 182 3.80 11.52 -3.99
C LEU A 182 2.65 10.71 -4.62
N LEU A 183 1.46 10.79 -4.04
CA LEU A 183 0.28 10.05 -4.54
C LEU A 183 -0.13 10.54 -5.95
N GLN A 184 -0.10 11.85 -6.20
CA GLN A 184 -0.38 12.40 -7.53
C GLN A 184 0.61 11.88 -8.58
N LYS A 185 1.91 11.84 -8.26
CA LYS A 185 2.94 11.20 -9.12
C LYS A 185 2.68 9.71 -9.35
N ARG A 186 2.06 9.03 -8.39
CA ARG A 186 1.67 7.61 -8.48
C ARG A 186 0.33 7.37 -9.20
N GLY A 187 -0.33 8.42 -9.70
CA GLY A 187 -1.55 8.30 -10.52
C GLY A 187 -2.86 8.34 -9.74
N PHE A 188 -2.85 8.83 -8.52
CA PHE A 188 -4.05 9.07 -7.72
C PHE A 188 -4.64 10.46 -7.99
N LYS A 189 -5.96 10.59 -7.84
CA LYS A 189 -6.61 11.87 -7.60
C LYS A 189 -6.60 12.13 -6.10
N VAL A 190 -5.98 13.23 -5.67
CA VAL A 190 -5.90 13.58 -4.26
C VAL A 190 -6.69 14.83 -3.97
N VAL A 191 -7.53 14.78 -2.95
CA VAL A 191 -8.24 15.91 -2.36
C VAL A 191 -7.72 16.09 -0.94
N MET A 192 -7.58 17.33 -0.49
CA MET A 192 -7.19 17.63 0.89
C MET A 192 -8.31 18.37 1.60
N THR A 193 -8.48 18.13 2.89
CA THR A 193 -9.42 18.89 3.73
C THR A 193 -8.94 20.32 3.92
N ARG A 194 -7.61 20.50 4.07
CA ARG A 194 -6.94 21.80 4.12
C ARG A 194 -5.57 21.76 3.45
N THR A 195 -5.12 22.90 2.95
CA THR A 195 -3.79 23.11 2.34
C THR A 195 -3.01 24.26 2.99
N ASN A 196 -3.56 24.85 4.03
CA ASN A 196 -2.94 25.85 4.90
C ASN A 196 -3.44 25.65 6.33
N SER A 197 -2.93 26.45 7.28
CA SER A 197 -3.26 26.32 8.70
C SER A 197 -4.35 27.30 9.17
N ASN A 198 -4.79 28.24 8.33
CA ASN A 198 -5.76 29.28 8.73
C ASN A 198 -7.18 28.91 8.29
N VAL A 199 -7.65 27.71 8.66
CA VAL A 199 -8.97 27.20 8.27
C VAL A 199 -9.61 26.54 9.48
N ALA A 200 -10.75 27.03 9.91
CA ALA A 200 -11.58 26.39 10.94
C ALA A 200 -12.45 25.31 10.29
N LEU A 201 -12.14 24.04 10.54
CA LEU A 201 -12.89 22.89 10.04
C LEU A 201 -13.27 21.97 11.20
N SER A 202 -14.56 21.70 11.33
CA SER A 202 -15.04 20.68 12.26
C SER A 202 -14.70 19.26 11.76
N CYS A 203 -14.79 18.26 12.65
CA CYS A 203 -14.65 16.87 12.26
C CYS A 203 -15.69 16.44 11.22
N ILE A 204 -16.92 16.97 11.30
CA ILE A 204 -17.97 16.73 10.30
C ILE A 204 -17.61 17.38 8.96
N ASP A 205 -17.09 18.60 8.94
CA ASP A 205 -16.66 19.26 7.71
C ASP A 205 -15.59 18.44 6.98
N ARG A 206 -14.59 17.95 7.72
CA ARG A 206 -13.51 17.09 7.19
C ARG A 206 -14.07 15.79 6.61
N ALA A 207 -14.96 15.10 7.31
CA ALA A 207 -15.62 13.90 6.81
C ALA A 207 -16.46 14.18 5.56
N ASN A 208 -17.16 15.32 5.49
CA ASN A 208 -17.97 15.72 4.35
C ASN A 208 -17.14 16.00 3.09
N VAL A 209 -15.90 16.49 3.21
CA VAL A 209 -14.96 16.58 2.07
C VAL A 209 -14.73 15.19 1.47
N ALA A 210 -14.47 14.18 2.32
CA ALA A 210 -14.25 12.80 1.87
C ALA A 210 -15.50 12.18 1.25
N ASN A 211 -16.66 12.41 1.86
CA ASN A 211 -17.96 11.93 1.38
C ASN A 211 -18.31 12.53 0.00
N LYS A 212 -18.15 13.85 -0.15
CA LYS A 212 -18.40 14.57 -1.41
C LYS A 212 -17.46 14.12 -2.53
N ALA A 213 -16.20 13.86 -2.18
CA ALA A 213 -15.21 13.33 -3.12
C ALA A 213 -15.48 11.87 -3.52
N LYS A 214 -16.38 11.15 -2.82
CA LYS A 214 -16.58 9.69 -2.94
C LYS A 214 -15.25 8.95 -2.89
N ALA A 215 -14.48 9.22 -1.84
CA ALA A 215 -13.11 8.75 -1.72
C ALA A 215 -13.03 7.21 -1.70
N ASP A 216 -12.04 6.66 -2.37
CA ASP A 216 -11.69 5.23 -2.27
C ASP A 216 -10.90 4.94 -0.98
N ALA A 217 -10.26 5.97 -0.41
CA ALA A 217 -9.64 5.96 0.92
C ALA A 217 -9.61 7.38 1.50
N TYR A 218 -9.96 7.50 2.79
CA TYR A 218 -9.88 8.72 3.59
C TYR A 218 -8.87 8.51 4.70
N ILE A 219 -7.79 9.27 4.67
CA ILE A 219 -6.64 9.14 5.59
C ILE A 219 -6.58 10.39 6.46
N ARG A 220 -6.80 10.22 7.75
CA ARG A 220 -6.68 11.27 8.75
C ARG A 220 -5.28 11.17 9.38
N LEU A 221 -4.51 12.23 9.27
CA LEU A 221 -3.12 12.29 9.71
C LEU A 221 -3.05 13.00 11.06
N HIS A 222 -2.59 12.31 12.07
CA HIS A 222 -2.45 12.80 13.44
C HIS A 222 -1.11 12.36 14.05
N VAL A 223 -0.77 12.95 15.18
CA VAL A 223 0.39 12.59 16.00
C VAL A 223 -0.04 12.59 17.45
N ASN A 224 0.16 11.49 18.13
CA ASN A 224 -0.34 11.24 19.46
C ASN A 224 0.38 12.08 20.53
N GLY A 225 -0.29 12.21 21.68
CA GLY A 225 0.26 12.73 22.92
C GLY A 225 -0.13 11.83 24.09
N SER A 226 0.71 11.77 25.10
CA SER A 226 0.44 11.07 26.36
C SER A 226 1.12 11.76 27.54
N ASP A 227 0.77 11.37 28.76
CA ASP A 227 1.41 11.86 29.97
C ASP A 227 2.80 11.23 30.19
N SER A 228 3.15 10.19 29.45
CA SER A 228 4.41 9.48 29.53
C SER A 228 5.37 9.90 28.41
N PRO A 229 6.57 10.41 28.72
CA PRO A 229 7.58 10.74 27.71
C PRO A 229 8.24 9.49 27.09
N TYR A 230 7.92 8.30 27.59
CA TYR A 230 8.47 7.02 27.12
C TYR A 230 7.56 6.33 26.10
N ASP A 231 6.31 6.79 25.94
CA ASP A 231 5.41 6.26 24.94
C ASP A 231 5.96 6.57 23.54
N ASN A 232 5.88 5.59 22.67
CA ASN A 232 6.43 5.68 21.33
C ASN A 232 5.76 4.66 20.39
N GLY A 233 5.85 4.90 19.10
CA GLY A 233 5.34 4.01 18.08
C GLY A 233 4.19 4.63 17.29
N ALA A 234 3.64 3.85 16.39
CA ALA A 234 2.52 4.27 15.57
C ALA A 234 1.33 3.32 15.73
N MET A 235 0.14 3.88 15.68
CA MET A 235 -1.11 3.15 15.66
C MET A 235 -2.06 3.69 14.61
N THR A 236 -3.11 2.94 14.30
CA THR A 236 -4.22 3.41 13.49
C THR A 236 -5.53 3.22 14.23
N LEU A 237 -6.51 4.07 13.91
CA LEU A 237 -7.84 4.02 14.49
C LEU A 237 -8.86 3.75 13.39
N CYS A 238 -9.79 2.84 13.68
CA CYS A 238 -10.98 2.63 12.87
C CYS A 238 -12.21 2.39 13.75
N THR A 239 -13.39 2.46 13.15
CA THR A 239 -14.64 2.17 13.85
C THR A 239 -14.77 0.70 14.21
N THR A 240 -15.49 0.39 15.29
CA THR A 240 -15.75 -0.99 15.70
C THR A 240 -16.67 -1.73 14.70
N ARG A 241 -16.72 -3.05 14.80
CA ARG A 241 -17.65 -3.88 14.03
C ARG A 241 -19.12 -3.49 14.27
N ASN A 242 -19.44 -3.07 15.47
CA ASN A 242 -20.80 -2.76 15.91
C ASN A 242 -21.10 -1.23 15.91
N ASN A 243 -20.24 -0.44 15.28
CA ASN A 243 -20.44 1.00 15.17
C ASN A 243 -21.82 1.31 14.59
N PRO A 244 -22.66 2.10 15.28
CA PRO A 244 -24.04 2.35 14.83
C PRO A 244 -24.13 3.20 13.55
N TYR A 245 -23.08 3.91 13.19
CA TYR A 245 -23.06 4.88 12.08
C TYR A 245 -22.42 4.33 10.80
N THR A 246 -21.46 3.40 10.91
CA THR A 246 -20.60 2.99 9.80
C THR A 246 -20.36 1.48 9.70
N THR A 247 -21.26 0.65 10.26
CA THR A 247 -21.17 -0.83 10.30
C THR A 247 -20.80 -1.43 8.93
N SER A 248 -21.42 -0.94 7.86
CA SER A 248 -21.18 -1.45 6.50
C SER A 248 -19.75 -1.20 5.99
N LEU A 249 -19.02 -0.28 6.62
CA LEU A 249 -17.65 0.08 6.26
C LEU A 249 -16.59 -0.63 7.11
N TYR A 250 -16.98 -1.31 8.20
CA TYR A 250 -16.03 -1.90 9.15
C TYR A 250 -14.90 -2.70 8.48
N ARG A 251 -15.26 -3.65 7.60
CA ARG A 251 -14.25 -4.48 6.92
C ARG A 251 -13.27 -3.65 6.09
N LYS A 252 -13.76 -2.60 5.44
CA LYS A 252 -12.93 -1.69 4.63
C LYS A 252 -12.05 -0.81 5.51
N ASN A 253 -12.62 -0.25 6.58
CA ASN A 253 -11.88 0.58 7.53
C ASN A 253 -10.76 -0.22 8.20
N LYS A 254 -11.06 -1.44 8.66
CA LYS A 254 -10.08 -2.34 9.29
C LYS A 254 -8.95 -2.69 8.31
N ALA A 255 -9.29 -3.12 7.09
CA ALA A 255 -8.29 -3.48 6.08
C ALA A 255 -7.41 -2.27 5.67
N LEU A 256 -8.00 -1.06 5.59
CA LEU A 256 -7.24 0.17 5.33
C LEU A 256 -6.29 0.49 6.48
N SER A 257 -6.77 0.37 7.73
CA SER A 257 -5.97 0.59 8.95
C SER A 257 -4.79 -0.37 9.03
N GLU A 258 -5.01 -1.67 8.77
CA GLU A 258 -3.96 -2.69 8.73
C GLU A 258 -2.93 -2.38 7.65
N ALA A 259 -3.37 -2.12 6.42
CA ALA A 259 -2.47 -1.87 5.31
C ALA A 259 -1.61 -0.61 5.53
N VAL A 260 -2.20 0.46 6.09
CA VAL A 260 -1.49 1.72 6.37
C VAL A 260 -0.50 1.53 7.51
N LEU A 261 -0.90 0.93 8.63
CA LEU A 261 -0.03 0.73 9.79
C LEU A 261 1.16 -0.18 9.47
N ASP A 262 0.90 -1.34 8.85
CA ASP A 262 1.94 -2.31 8.51
C ASP A 262 2.98 -1.71 7.56
N SER A 263 2.51 -0.98 6.53
CA SER A 263 3.41 -0.33 5.58
C SER A 263 4.16 0.83 6.23
N TYR A 264 3.50 1.64 7.07
CA TYR A 264 4.13 2.75 7.78
C TYR A 264 5.30 2.26 8.65
N VAL A 265 5.06 1.23 9.46
CA VAL A 265 6.08 0.61 10.31
C VAL A 265 7.23 0.01 9.49
N ALA A 266 6.92 -0.68 8.38
CA ALA A 266 7.94 -1.26 7.52
C ALA A 266 8.89 -0.22 6.91
N PHE A 267 8.40 0.98 6.60
CA PHE A 267 9.21 2.06 6.04
C PHE A 267 9.95 2.88 7.10
N THR A 268 9.30 3.17 8.22
CA THR A 268 9.84 4.05 9.27
C THR A 268 10.77 3.32 10.24
N GLY A 269 10.49 2.03 10.49
CA GLY A 269 11.15 1.25 11.53
C GLY A 269 10.69 1.61 12.95
N CYS A 270 9.59 2.37 13.12
CA CYS A 270 9.04 2.66 14.43
C CYS A 270 8.37 1.43 15.06
N ARG A 271 8.12 1.47 16.34
CA ARG A 271 7.35 0.45 17.05
C ARG A 271 5.94 0.39 16.47
N LYS A 272 5.47 -0.80 16.11
CA LYS A 272 4.06 -1.04 15.81
C LYS A 272 3.31 -1.20 17.11
N GLU A 273 2.32 -0.35 17.34
CA GLU A 273 1.41 -0.53 18.45
C GLU A 273 0.23 -1.42 18.06
N TYR A 274 -0.95 -0.87 17.91
CA TYR A 274 -2.15 -1.63 17.62
C TYR A 274 -3.07 -0.85 16.69
N ILE A 275 -4.14 -1.50 16.28
CA ILE A 275 -5.27 -0.84 15.63
C ILE A 275 -6.33 -0.65 16.70
N TRP A 276 -6.56 0.61 17.05
CA TRP A 276 -7.59 0.94 18.02
C TRP A 276 -8.95 0.98 17.33
N GLU A 277 -9.76 -0.03 17.64
CA GLU A 277 -11.15 -0.05 17.21
C GLU A 277 -11.98 0.76 18.22
N THR A 278 -12.48 1.93 17.80
CA THR A 278 -13.21 2.86 18.66
C THR A 278 -14.30 3.60 17.91
N ASP A 279 -15.39 3.91 18.60
CA ASP A 279 -16.53 4.67 18.07
C ASP A 279 -16.59 6.10 18.60
N THR A 280 -15.53 6.57 19.25
CA THR A 280 -15.45 7.90 19.88
C THR A 280 -14.94 9.00 18.93
N MET A 281 -14.62 8.67 17.66
CA MET A 281 -14.06 9.60 16.68
C MET A 281 -15.17 10.14 15.75
N THR A 282 -15.60 11.39 15.97
CA THR A 282 -16.63 12.06 15.16
C THR A 282 -16.33 11.96 13.65
N GLY A 283 -15.13 12.31 13.22
CA GLY A 283 -14.78 12.28 11.80
C GLY A 283 -14.82 10.90 11.16
N ASN A 284 -14.59 9.82 11.96
CA ASN A 284 -14.73 8.44 11.49
C ASN A 284 -16.21 8.03 11.42
N ASN A 285 -17.03 8.46 12.39
CA ASN A 285 -18.45 8.14 12.47
C ASN A 285 -19.28 8.82 11.37
N TRP A 286 -18.89 10.03 10.95
CA TRP A 286 -19.56 10.76 9.88
C TRP A 286 -19.10 10.38 8.48
N SER A 287 -18.03 9.57 8.37
CA SER A 287 -17.52 9.13 7.07
C SER A 287 -18.44 8.07 6.44
N LYS A 288 -18.72 8.24 5.15
CA LYS A 288 -19.46 7.31 4.28
C LYS A 288 -18.51 6.56 3.31
N VAL A 289 -17.21 6.69 3.52
CA VAL A 289 -16.15 6.10 2.68
C VAL A 289 -15.13 5.35 3.55
N PRO A 290 -14.32 4.45 2.99
CA PRO A 290 -13.29 3.75 3.76
C PRO A 290 -12.35 4.74 4.45
N THR A 291 -12.21 4.63 5.77
CA THR A 291 -11.53 5.62 6.61
C THR A 291 -10.58 4.96 7.60
N THR A 292 -9.42 5.57 7.78
CA THR A 292 -8.52 5.34 8.90
C THR A 292 -7.93 6.65 9.41
N LEU A 293 -7.68 6.72 10.71
CA LEU A 293 -6.83 7.73 11.31
C LEU A 293 -5.50 7.06 11.66
N ILE A 294 -4.39 7.67 11.34
CA ILE A 294 -3.06 7.23 11.77
C ILE A 294 -2.48 8.21 12.77
N GLU A 295 -2.06 7.70 13.92
CA GLU A 295 -1.14 8.35 14.85
C GLU A 295 0.28 7.97 14.46
N MET A 296 1.02 8.94 13.92
CA MET A 296 2.31 8.71 13.25
C MET A 296 3.48 8.55 14.23
N GLY A 297 3.28 8.83 15.50
CA GLY A 297 4.25 8.81 16.59
C GLY A 297 3.70 9.59 17.77
N TYR A 298 4.54 9.89 18.76
CA TYR A 298 4.17 10.65 19.96
C TYR A 298 4.94 11.96 20.04
N MET A 299 4.22 13.09 20.07
CA MET A 299 4.82 14.43 20.28
C MET A 299 5.23 14.63 21.75
N SER A 300 4.67 13.86 22.69
CA SER A 300 5.09 13.80 24.10
C SER A 300 6.43 13.06 24.31
N SER A 301 6.91 12.32 23.31
CA SER A 301 8.22 11.66 23.35
C SER A 301 9.29 12.56 22.74
N PRO A 302 10.28 13.06 23.49
CA PRO A 302 11.32 13.95 22.93
C PRO A 302 12.06 13.34 21.74
N THR A 303 12.31 12.03 21.80
CA THR A 303 13.01 11.30 20.72
C THR A 303 12.16 11.20 19.46
N GLU A 304 10.86 10.90 19.57
CA GLU A 304 9.98 10.80 18.41
C GLU A 304 9.65 12.16 17.83
N ASP A 305 9.37 13.15 18.68
CA ASP A 305 9.14 14.53 18.26
C ASP A 305 10.32 15.04 17.41
N TYR A 306 11.56 14.98 17.95
CA TYR A 306 12.74 15.38 17.19
C TYR A 306 12.90 14.58 15.88
N ARG A 307 12.68 13.27 15.93
CA ARG A 307 12.80 12.38 14.76
C ARG A 307 11.81 12.72 13.66
N MET A 308 10.55 13.02 14.01
CA MET A 308 9.49 13.35 13.05
C MET A 308 9.73 14.70 12.34
N GLN A 309 10.56 15.58 12.88
CA GLN A 309 10.97 16.82 12.21
C GLN A 309 12.09 16.60 11.18
N GLN A 310 12.75 15.42 11.18
CA GLN A 310 13.85 15.18 10.25
C GLN A 310 13.34 14.89 8.82
N PRO A 311 13.80 15.59 7.77
CA PRO A 311 13.32 15.38 6.40
C PRO A 311 13.49 13.95 5.89
N SER A 312 14.57 13.27 6.30
CA SER A 312 14.83 11.88 5.96
C SER A 312 13.81 10.92 6.58
N TYR A 313 13.33 11.20 7.79
CA TYR A 313 12.31 10.41 8.45
C TYR A 313 10.91 10.73 7.90
N GLN A 314 10.59 12.02 7.68
CA GLN A 314 9.35 12.43 7.02
C GLN A 314 9.16 11.75 5.66
N LYS A 315 10.24 11.63 4.88
CA LYS A 315 10.21 10.88 3.63
C LYS A 315 9.79 9.41 3.85
N LYS A 316 10.28 8.73 4.90
CA LYS A 316 9.87 7.37 5.25
C LYS A 316 8.40 7.31 5.67
N MET A 317 7.93 8.27 6.49
CA MET A 317 6.53 8.39 6.91
C MET A 317 5.61 8.49 5.67
N VAL A 318 5.90 9.41 4.77
CA VAL A 318 5.15 9.64 3.53
C VAL A 318 5.14 8.41 2.63
N TRP A 319 6.29 7.75 2.46
CA TRP A 319 6.38 6.54 1.63
C TRP A 319 5.64 5.36 2.23
N GLY A 320 5.69 5.21 3.56
CA GLY A 320 4.97 4.17 4.28
C GLY A 320 3.46 4.31 4.16
N ILE A 321 2.92 5.51 4.40
CA ILE A 321 1.47 5.77 4.25
C ILE A 321 1.04 5.54 2.79
N ALA A 322 1.81 6.06 1.81
CA ALA A 322 1.49 5.88 0.39
C ALA A 322 1.50 4.41 -0.04
N ALA A 323 2.43 3.60 0.47
CA ALA A 323 2.50 2.17 0.22
C ALA A 323 1.29 1.43 0.81
N GLY A 324 0.86 1.79 2.03
CA GLY A 324 -0.31 1.22 2.68
C GLY A 324 -1.61 1.51 1.93
N ILE A 325 -1.79 2.76 1.48
CA ILE A 325 -2.94 3.14 0.63
C ILE A 325 -2.93 2.32 -0.67
N GLU A 326 -1.80 2.20 -1.34
CA GLU A 326 -1.66 1.43 -2.58
C GLU A 326 -1.96 -0.06 -2.34
N LYS A 327 -1.40 -0.65 -1.28
CA LYS A 327 -1.66 -2.03 -0.88
C LYS A 327 -3.15 -2.28 -0.66
N TYR A 328 -3.82 -1.46 0.16
CA TYR A 328 -5.26 -1.56 0.38
C TYR A 328 -6.05 -1.53 -0.93
N LEU A 329 -5.73 -0.61 -1.84
CA LEU A 329 -6.48 -0.45 -3.09
C LEU A 329 -6.20 -1.55 -4.13
N THR A 330 -5.10 -2.28 -4.02
CA THR A 330 -4.81 -3.40 -4.93
C THR A 330 -5.29 -4.74 -4.39
N ASP A 331 -5.29 -4.92 -3.08
CA ASP A 331 -5.61 -6.20 -2.44
C ASP A 331 -7.11 -6.32 -2.10
N PHE A 332 -7.77 -5.20 -1.82
CA PHE A 332 -9.18 -5.12 -1.41
C PHE A 332 -10.08 -4.64 -2.55
#